data_ec84af34f41a26ba6042bf7316604b1a
#
_entry.id   ec84af34f41a26ba6042bf7316604b1a
#
_cell.length_a   1.000
_cell.length_b   1.000
_cell.length_c   1.000
_cell.angle_alpha   90.00
_cell.angle_beta   90.00
_cell.angle_gamma   90.00
#
_symmetry.space_group_name_H-M   'P 1'
#
loop_
_entity.id
_entity.type
_entity.pdbx_description
1 polymer ?
#
loop_
_entity_poly.entity_id
_entity_poly.type
_entity_poly.pdbx_seq_one_letter_code
_entity_poly.pdbx_strand_id
1 'polypeptide(L)' 'MATELRTERELEFIFFCIENTAKTLGVPGEHLYDKLKESGLLLDYLVANYDALHTQGKEYIVADLIDTMKETGVSV' A
#
# COMPACT_ATOMS: atom_id res chain seq x y z
N MET A 1 -11.02 -19.67 6.02
CA MET A 1 -10.83 -19.19 5.83
C MET A 1 -10.23 -18.38 5.66
N ALA A 2 -9.98 -17.93 5.57
CA ALA A 2 -9.49 -17.21 5.48
C ALA A 2 -9.02 -16.69 5.06
N THR A 3 -8.91 -16.31 4.68
CA THR A 3 -8.28 -15.81 4.23
C THR A 3 -7.97 -14.58 4.31
N GLU A 4 -7.20 -14.40 4.05
CA GLU A 4 -6.59 -13.29 4.27
C GLU A 4 -6.96 -12.29 3.40
N LEU A 5 -7.24 -12.57 2.32
CA LEU A 5 -7.57 -11.64 1.48
C LEU A 5 -8.84 -11.57 1.36
N ARG A 6 -9.40 -10.97 1.68
CA ARG A 6 -10.54 -10.64 1.98
C ARG A 6 -11.43 -10.46 0.86
N THR A 7 -11.64 -9.34 0.29
CA THR A 7 -12.63 -9.04 -0.70
C THR A 7 -11.99 -8.44 -1.93
N GLU A 8 -12.73 -8.42 -3.04
CA GLU A 8 -12.25 -7.77 -4.23
C GLU A 8 -12.02 -6.29 -3.99
N ARG A 9 -12.83 -5.69 -3.13
CA ARG A 9 -12.66 -4.27 -2.83
C ARG A 9 -11.33 -4.00 -2.18
N GLU A 10 -10.91 -4.87 -1.28
CA GLU A 10 -9.64 -4.69 -0.62
C GLU A 10 -8.49 -4.87 -1.60
N LEU A 11 -8.62 -5.84 -2.50
CA LEU A 11 -7.59 -6.02 -3.52
C LEU A 11 -7.50 -4.83 -4.46
N GLU A 12 -8.65 -4.31 -4.87
CA GLU A 12 -8.67 -3.14 -5.74
C GLU A 12 -8.05 -1.95 -5.05
N PHE A 13 -8.33 -1.79 -3.77
CA PHE A 13 -7.77 -0.70 -3.00
C PHE A 13 -6.25 -0.83 -2.92
N ILE A 14 -5.75 -2.03 -2.68
CA ILE A 14 -4.32 -2.27 -2.58
C ILE A 14 -3.64 -1.94 -3.91
N PHE A 15 -4.22 -2.39 -5.03
CA PHE A 15 -3.67 -2.06 -6.33
C PHE A 15 -3.68 -0.56 -6.58
N PHE A 16 -4.78 0.10 -6.22
CA PHE A 16 -4.90 1.54 -6.35
C PHE A 16 -3.77 2.25 -5.59
N CYS A 17 -3.53 1.83 -4.36
CA CYS A 17 -2.49 2.44 -3.54
C CYS A 17 -1.11 2.21 -4.15
N ILE A 18 -0.84 0.99 -4.58
CA ILE A 18 0.47 0.66 -5.12
C ILE A 18 0.73 1.40 -6.41
N GLU A 19 -0.26 1.43 -7.31
CA GLU A 19 -0.04 2.09 -8.60
C GLU A 19 0.17 3.57 -8.44
N ASN A 20 -0.63 4.22 -7.61
CA ASN A 20 -0.50 5.66 -7.46
C ASN A 20 0.77 6.04 -6.71
N THR A 21 1.17 5.25 -5.73
CA THR A 21 2.40 5.52 -5.01
C THR A 21 3.60 5.28 -5.92
N ALA A 22 3.56 4.21 -6.71
CA ALA A 22 4.65 3.91 -7.63
C ALA A 22 4.82 5.03 -8.65
N LYS A 23 3.72 5.58 -9.16
CA LYS A 23 3.81 6.70 -10.08
C LYS A 23 4.47 7.90 -9.43
N THR A 24 4.10 8.19 -8.19
CA THR A 24 4.66 9.32 -7.48
C THR A 24 6.16 9.13 -7.25
N LEU A 25 6.56 7.89 -6.96
CA LEU A 25 7.97 7.59 -6.72
C LEU A 25 8.77 7.36 -7.99
N GLY A 26 8.10 7.20 -9.12
CA GLY A 26 8.77 6.97 -10.37
C GLY A 26 9.33 5.56 -10.54
N VAL A 27 8.69 4.58 -9.91
CA VAL A 27 9.14 3.20 -10.00
C VAL A 27 8.03 2.30 -10.53
N PRO A 28 8.36 1.11 -11.05
CA PRO A 28 7.32 0.18 -11.48
C PRO A 28 6.49 -0.32 -10.30
N GLY A 29 5.21 -0.55 -10.56
CA GLY A 29 4.32 -1.04 -9.51
C GLY A 29 4.77 -2.37 -8.93
N GLU A 30 5.30 -3.26 -9.77
CA GLU A 30 5.78 -4.55 -9.31
C GLU A 30 6.91 -4.40 -8.30
N HIS A 31 7.80 -3.47 -8.57
CA HIS A 31 8.93 -3.23 -7.68
C HIS A 31 8.44 -2.74 -6.32
N LEU A 32 7.51 -1.80 -6.34
CA LEU A 32 6.95 -1.30 -5.09
C LEU A 32 6.20 -2.40 -4.35
N TYR A 33 5.43 -3.20 -5.07
CA TYR A 33 4.71 -4.30 -4.46
C TYR A 33 5.66 -5.24 -3.72
N ASP A 34 6.77 -5.61 -4.38
CA ASP A 34 7.73 -6.50 -3.77
C ASP A 34 8.33 -5.91 -2.50
N LYS A 35 8.65 -4.61 -2.54
CA LYS A 35 9.22 -3.95 -1.37
C LYS A 35 8.23 -3.89 -0.21
N LEU A 36 6.99 -3.61 -0.50
CA LEU A 36 5.97 -3.57 0.54
C LEU A 36 5.73 -4.95 1.13
N LYS A 37 5.77 -5.96 0.28
CA LYS A 37 5.57 -7.33 0.74
C LYS A 37 6.72 -7.78 1.63
N GLU A 38 7.94 -7.51 1.22
CA GLU A 38 9.11 -7.92 1.97
C GLU A 38 9.19 -7.23 3.32
N SER A 39 8.78 -6.00 3.38
CA SER A 39 8.87 -5.22 4.62
C SER A 39 7.70 -5.50 5.57
N GLY A 40 6.68 -6.20 5.10
CA GLY A 40 5.50 -6.44 5.91
C GLY A 40 4.46 -5.34 5.82
N LEU A 41 4.75 -4.23 5.16
CA LEU A 41 3.82 -3.11 5.11
C LEU A 41 2.58 -3.44 4.29
N LEU A 42 2.68 -4.35 3.35
CA LEU A 42 1.52 -4.70 2.55
C LEU A 42 0.39 -5.18 3.44
N LEU A 43 0.68 -6.08 4.36
CA LEU A 43 -0.33 -6.62 5.27
C LEU A 43 -0.49 -5.76 6.51
N ASP A 44 0.61 -5.35 7.10
CA ASP A 44 0.55 -4.68 8.40
C ASP A 44 0.07 -3.24 8.30
N TYR A 45 0.23 -2.63 7.12
CA TYR A 45 -0.20 -1.25 6.97
C TYR A 45 -1.40 -1.13 6.02
N LEU A 46 -1.28 -1.61 4.79
CA LEU A 46 -2.35 -1.40 3.81
C LEU A 46 -3.59 -2.24 4.12
N VAL A 47 -3.40 -3.53 4.32
CA VAL A 47 -4.54 -4.39 4.58
C VAL A 47 -5.12 -4.12 5.96
N ALA A 48 -4.25 -3.99 6.96
CA ALA A 48 -4.70 -3.79 8.33
C ALA A 48 -5.45 -2.49 8.52
N ASN A 49 -5.13 -1.46 7.72
CA ASN A 49 -5.75 -0.16 7.86
C ASN A 49 -6.74 0.15 6.75
N TYR A 50 -7.21 -0.88 6.06
CA TYR A 50 -8.12 -0.67 4.94
C TYR A 50 -9.32 0.19 5.34
N ASP A 51 -9.94 -0.12 6.48
CA ASP A 51 -11.15 0.58 6.89
C ASP A 51 -10.91 2.08 7.07
N ALA A 52 -9.77 2.44 7.60
CA ALA A 52 -9.45 3.84 7.80
C ALA A 52 -8.97 4.51 6.51
N LEU A 53 -8.17 3.80 5.73
CA LEU A 53 -7.55 4.41 4.57
C LEU A 53 -8.49 4.55 3.38
N HIS A 54 -9.38 3.59 3.17
CA HIS A 54 -10.17 3.60 1.95
C HIS A 54 -11.15 4.78 1.89
N THR A 55 -11.36 5.46 3.00
CA THR A 55 -12.22 6.65 3.01
C THR A 55 -11.44 7.92 2.78
N GLN A 56 -10.12 7.85 2.64
CA GLN A 56 -9.29 9.02 2.44
C GLN A 56 -9.06 9.26 0.96
N GLY A 57 -8.64 10.47 0.62
CA GLY A 57 -8.33 10.79 -0.75
C GLY A 57 -7.01 10.18 -1.20
N LYS A 58 -6.85 10.10 -2.51
CA LYS A 58 -5.67 9.48 -3.09
C LYS A 58 -4.38 10.15 -2.60
N GLU A 59 -4.38 11.47 -2.59
CA GLU A 59 -3.16 12.20 -2.22
C GLU A 59 -2.77 11.94 -0.78
N TYR A 60 -3.77 11.85 0.09
CA TYR A 60 -3.49 11.55 1.49
C TYR A 60 -2.88 10.16 1.64
N ILE A 61 -3.47 9.18 0.95
CA ILE A 61 -3.03 7.81 1.06
C ILE A 61 -1.61 7.65 0.55
N VAL A 62 -1.32 8.26 -0.60
CA VAL A 62 0.03 8.17 -1.19
C VAL A 62 1.06 8.80 -0.25
N ALA A 63 0.75 9.99 0.26
CA ALA A 63 1.68 10.67 1.16
C ALA A 63 1.91 9.86 2.44
N ASP A 64 0.84 9.32 2.99
CA ASP A 64 0.94 8.56 4.22
C ASP A 64 1.75 7.28 4.03
N LEU A 65 1.54 6.60 2.91
CA LEU A 65 2.30 5.38 2.63
C LEU A 65 3.78 5.69 2.45
N ILE A 66 4.10 6.76 1.72
CA ILE A 66 5.50 7.14 1.52
C ILE A 66 6.15 7.49 2.85
N ASP A 67 5.44 8.23 3.70
CA ASP A 67 5.98 8.57 5.01
C ASP A 67 6.23 7.31 5.85
N THR A 68 5.30 6.37 5.81
CA THR A 68 5.43 5.13 6.56
C THR A 68 6.64 4.35 6.06
N MET A 69 6.85 4.32 4.74
CA MET A 69 7.99 3.64 4.17
C MET A 69 9.30 4.26 4.66
N LYS A 70 9.35 5.58 4.70
CA LYS A 70 10.54 6.26 5.18
C LYS A 70 10.80 5.97 6.64
N GLU A 71 9.75 5.97 7.44
CA GLU A 71 9.91 5.71 8.88
C GLU A 71 10.37 4.30 9.15
N THR A 72 9.99 3.36 8.32
CA THR A 72 10.36 1.96 8.53
C THR A 72 11.61 1.57 7.75
N GLY A 73 12.21 2.51 7.04
CA GLY A 73 13.46 2.23 6.34
C GLY A 73 13.31 1.50 5.03
N VAL A 74 12.12 1.54 4.43
CA VAL A 74 11.89 0.88 3.15
C VAL A 74 12.30 1.83 2.03
N SER A 75 13.22 1.40 1.18
CA SER A 75 13.57 2.21 0.03
C SER A 75 13.29 1.47 -1.26
N VAL A 76 12.97 2.21 -2.30
CA VAL A 76 12.59 1.63 -3.59
C VAL A 76 13.51 2.06 -4.74
#